data_43d92375bf2ce9f56610a5ef96a5605e
#
_entry.id   43d92375bf2ce9f56610a5ef96a5605e
#
_cell.length_a   1.000
_cell.length_b   1.000
_cell.length_c   1.000
_cell.angle_alpha   90.00
_cell.angle_beta   90.00
_cell.angle_gamma   90.00
#
_symmetry.space_group_name_H-M   'P 1'
#
loop_
_entity.id
_entity.type
_entity.pdbx_description
1 polymer ?
#
loop_
_entity_poly.entity_id
_entity_poly.type
_entity_poly.pdbx_seq_one_letter_code
_entity_poly.pdbx_strand_id
1 'polypeptide(L)'
;LVSHTNAGKTTLARTLLSVDLGEVRDAPHVTTESDAHTLWRSPEGDTLQLWDTPGFGDSVRLFKRLRLAGNPLGWFLREVVDRYRERPFWLSQQAMRTAREAADVVLYLVNASEDPQDAGYLDAEMQILQWLDKPVLILLNQMGPPRPQAEEDAEQSRWQALLAVYPMVKRVIPLDAFARC
;
A
#
# COMPACT_ATOMS: atom_id res chain seq x y z
N LEU A 1 2.74 -0.41 5.08
CA LEU A 1 1.52 -0.02 4.41
C LEU A 1 1.87 0.71 3.12
N VAL A 2 1.45 0.18 1.99
CA VAL A 2 1.76 0.69 0.65
C VAL A 2 0.45 0.91 -0.12
N SER A 3 0.42 1.86 -1.04
CA SER A 3 -0.74 2.10 -1.91
C SER A 3 -0.37 2.92 -3.13
N HIS A 4 -1.27 2.96 -4.10
CA HIS A 4 -1.28 4.05 -5.07
C HIS A 4 -1.51 5.41 -4.37
N THR A 5 -1.12 6.50 -5.02
CA THR A 5 -1.35 7.85 -4.50
C THR A 5 -2.86 8.07 -4.30
N ASN A 6 -3.25 8.71 -3.19
CA ASN A 6 -4.63 9.06 -2.84
C ASN A 6 -5.57 7.89 -2.47
N ALA A 7 -5.07 6.67 -2.27
CA ALA A 7 -5.92 5.55 -1.81
C ALA A 7 -6.34 5.64 -0.33
N GLY A 8 -6.00 6.71 0.38
CA GLY A 8 -6.38 6.91 1.79
C GLY A 8 -5.41 6.30 2.81
N LYS A 9 -4.17 6.00 2.42
CA LYS A 9 -3.15 5.35 3.24
C LYS A 9 -2.90 6.06 4.58
N THR A 10 -2.64 7.36 4.55
CA THR A 10 -2.38 8.16 5.77
C THR A 10 -3.60 8.22 6.68
N THR A 11 -4.81 8.24 6.11
CA THR A 11 -6.05 8.17 6.90
C THR A 11 -6.16 6.83 7.62
N LEU A 12 -5.94 5.72 6.89
CA LEU A 12 -5.94 4.39 7.50
C LEU A 12 -4.87 4.26 8.58
N ALA A 13 -3.65 4.71 8.31
CA ALA A 13 -2.59 4.68 9.31
C ALA A 13 -3.00 5.44 10.57
N ARG A 14 -3.56 6.64 10.43
CA ARG A 14 -4.10 7.41 11.58
C ARG A 14 -5.21 6.69 12.29
N THR A 15 -6.16 6.08 11.59
CA THR A 15 -7.25 5.32 12.21
C THR A 15 -6.73 4.11 12.98
N LEU A 16 -5.79 3.36 12.43
CA LEU A 16 -5.16 2.23 13.13
C LEU A 16 -4.32 2.68 14.33
N LEU A 17 -3.77 3.89 14.26
CA LEU A 17 -2.98 4.51 15.33
C LEU A 17 -3.84 5.36 16.27
N SER A 18 -5.16 5.50 16.03
CA SER A 18 -6.08 6.41 16.73
C SER A 18 -6.32 6.11 18.20
N VAL A 19 -5.49 5.32 18.78
CA VAL A 19 -5.24 5.34 20.19
C VAL A 19 -4.41 6.60 20.50
N ASP A 20 -5.09 7.72 20.79
CA ASP A 20 -4.56 8.90 21.51
C ASP A 20 -3.35 9.67 20.92
N LEU A 21 -3.29 9.93 19.63
CA LEU A 21 -2.49 11.07 19.18
C LEU A 21 -3.36 12.34 19.20
N GLY A 22 -3.49 12.92 20.37
CA GLY A 22 -4.06 14.26 20.55
C GLY A 22 -3.39 15.26 19.62
N GLU A 23 -4.23 16.00 18.86
CA GLU A 23 -3.95 16.98 17.82
C GLU A 23 -3.87 16.43 16.39
N VAL A 24 -5.05 16.33 15.79
CA VAL A 24 -5.20 16.25 14.33
C VAL A 24 -4.82 17.62 13.75
N ARG A 25 -3.64 17.74 13.20
CA ARG A 25 -3.33 18.86 12.31
C ARG A 25 -3.78 18.47 10.91
N ASP A 26 -4.87 19.10 10.46
CA ASP A 26 -5.39 19.03 9.10
C ASP A 26 -4.43 19.71 8.11
N ALA A 27 -3.35 19.02 7.75
CA ALA A 27 -2.57 19.36 6.59
C ALA A 27 -2.46 18.11 5.70
N PRO A 28 -2.64 18.22 4.38
CA PRO A 28 -2.40 17.09 3.49
C PRO A 28 -0.90 16.81 3.46
N HIS A 29 -0.45 15.96 4.36
CA HIS A 29 0.93 15.53 4.40
C HIS A 29 1.12 14.40 3.39
N VAL A 30 1.82 14.70 2.31
CA VAL A 30 2.44 13.67 1.49
C VAL A 30 3.56 13.08 2.33
N THR A 31 3.39 11.84 2.77
CA THR A 31 4.43 11.07 3.47
C THR A 31 5.66 11.02 2.57
N THR A 32 6.75 11.64 3.01
CA THR A 32 8.01 11.70 2.24
C THR A 32 9.05 10.72 2.73
N GLU A 33 8.92 10.27 3.97
CA GLU A 33 9.80 9.28 4.62
C GLU A 33 8.92 8.18 5.23
N SER A 34 9.50 7.00 5.41
CA SER A 34 8.75 5.89 6.01
C SER A 34 8.83 5.99 7.52
N ASP A 35 7.66 6.04 8.17
CA ASP A 35 7.54 6.13 9.62
C ASP A 35 7.09 4.80 10.21
N ALA A 36 7.78 4.36 11.28
CA ALA A 36 7.46 3.15 12.03
C ALA A 36 6.61 3.47 13.26
N HIS A 37 5.49 2.79 13.39
CA HIS A 37 4.56 2.94 14.51
C HIS A 37 4.32 1.59 15.17
N THR A 38 4.53 1.48 16.48
CA THR A 38 4.21 0.26 17.23
C THR A 38 2.72 0.20 17.50
N LEU A 39 2.03 -0.78 16.89
CA LEU A 39 0.60 -1.03 17.12
C LEU A 39 0.35 -1.86 18.36
N TRP A 40 1.26 -2.79 18.65
CA TRP A 40 1.09 -3.71 19.76
C TRP A 40 2.43 -4.27 20.23
N ARG A 41 2.51 -4.63 21.51
CA ARG A 41 3.65 -5.30 22.12
C ARG A 41 3.17 -6.41 23.04
N SER A 42 3.72 -7.61 22.90
CA SER A 42 3.46 -8.73 23.80
C SER A 42 4.20 -8.57 25.14
N PRO A 43 3.76 -9.26 26.18
CA PRO A 43 4.50 -9.33 27.46
C PRO A 43 5.93 -9.90 27.29
N GLU A 44 6.12 -10.78 26.33
CA GLU A 44 7.39 -11.43 25.99
C GLU A 44 8.34 -10.54 25.19
N GLY A 45 7.85 -9.38 24.72
CA GLY A 45 8.64 -8.37 24.02
C GLY A 45 8.47 -8.37 22.50
N ASP A 46 7.64 -9.25 21.91
CA ASP A 46 7.31 -9.22 20.50
C ASP A 46 6.55 -7.94 20.16
N THR A 47 6.79 -7.40 18.98
CA THR A 47 6.16 -6.16 18.53
C THR A 47 5.50 -6.31 17.18
N LEU A 48 4.31 -5.73 17.05
CA LEU A 48 3.67 -5.48 15.76
C LEU A 48 3.88 -4.01 15.40
N GLN A 49 4.58 -3.78 14.30
CA GLN A 49 4.87 -2.42 13.82
C GLN A 49 4.18 -2.16 12.48
N LEU A 50 3.57 -1.00 12.35
CA LEU A 50 3.07 -0.47 11.10
C LEU A 50 4.08 0.52 10.54
N TRP A 51 4.56 0.27 9.33
CA TRP A 51 5.37 1.21 8.57
C TRP A 51 4.47 1.96 7.59
N ASP A 52 4.23 3.26 7.83
CA ASP A 52 3.61 4.13 6.83
C ASP A 52 4.68 4.58 5.85
N THR A 53 4.48 4.25 4.58
CA THR A 53 5.45 4.56 3.51
C THR A 53 4.88 5.60 2.56
N PRO A 54 5.72 6.30 1.78
CA PRO A 54 5.23 7.07 0.65
C PRO A 54 4.36 6.22 -0.28
N GLY A 55 3.34 6.80 -0.90
CA GLY A 55 2.57 6.13 -1.95
C GLY A 55 3.41 5.92 -3.21
N PHE A 56 3.06 4.92 -4.01
CA PHE A 56 3.59 4.84 -5.37
C PHE A 56 3.18 6.09 -6.16
N GLY A 57 4.14 6.73 -6.78
CA GLY A 57 3.89 7.85 -7.68
C GLY A 57 3.46 7.35 -9.06
N ASP A 58 4.24 7.64 -10.11
CA ASP A 58 3.98 7.13 -11.46
C ASP A 58 4.45 5.67 -11.60
N SER A 59 3.65 4.73 -11.06
CA SER A 59 3.97 3.30 -11.00
C SER A 59 4.04 2.66 -12.39
N VAL A 60 3.22 3.11 -13.33
CA VAL A 60 3.22 2.60 -14.71
C VAL A 60 4.54 2.95 -15.42
N ARG A 61 5.00 4.18 -15.29
CA ARG A 61 6.28 4.61 -15.85
C ARG A 61 7.45 3.94 -15.13
N LEU A 62 7.36 3.80 -13.81
CA LEU A 62 8.34 3.08 -13.01
C LEU A 62 8.45 1.63 -13.48
N PHE A 63 7.35 0.92 -13.61
CA PHE A 63 7.32 -0.45 -14.06
C PHE A 63 7.93 -0.63 -15.46
N LYS A 64 7.58 0.24 -16.41
CA LYS A 64 8.18 0.22 -17.75
C LYS A 64 9.71 0.35 -17.71
N ARG A 65 10.23 1.22 -16.86
CA ARG A 65 11.66 1.43 -16.67
C ARG A 65 12.34 0.21 -16.03
N LEU A 66 11.70 -0.37 -15.00
CA LEU A 66 12.22 -1.52 -14.28
C LEU A 66 12.30 -2.81 -15.14
N ARG A 67 11.33 -3.03 -16.01
CA ARG A 67 11.32 -4.20 -16.91
C ARG A 67 12.53 -4.31 -17.85
N LEU A 68 13.22 -3.22 -18.08
CA LEU A 68 14.42 -3.20 -18.94
C LEU A 68 15.67 -3.71 -18.22
N ALA A 69 15.63 -3.87 -16.90
CA ALA A 69 16.75 -4.31 -16.09
C ALA A 69 16.68 -5.83 -15.83
N GLY A 70 17.79 -6.54 -15.93
CA GLY A 70 17.88 -7.99 -15.64
C GLY A 70 17.62 -8.32 -14.16
N ASN A 71 17.86 -7.38 -13.26
CA ASN A 71 17.46 -7.42 -11.85
C ASN A 71 16.76 -6.10 -11.51
N PRO A 72 15.45 -5.99 -11.77
CA PRO A 72 14.72 -4.74 -11.69
C PRO A 72 14.81 -4.08 -10.30
N LEU A 73 14.53 -4.85 -9.25
CA LEU A 73 14.52 -4.33 -7.89
C LEU A 73 15.92 -3.97 -7.40
N GLY A 74 16.89 -4.83 -7.61
CA GLY A 74 18.27 -4.59 -7.19
C GLY A 74 18.90 -3.38 -7.87
N TRP A 75 18.61 -3.20 -9.16
CA TRP A 75 19.03 -2.03 -9.91
C TRP A 75 18.37 -0.76 -9.35
N PHE A 76 17.04 -0.75 -9.21
CA PHE A 76 16.29 0.42 -8.77
C PHE A 76 16.69 0.88 -7.36
N LEU A 77 16.91 -0.05 -6.43
CA LEU A 77 17.29 0.31 -5.06
C LEU A 77 18.72 0.84 -4.94
N ARG A 78 19.57 0.58 -5.92
CA ARG A 78 20.95 1.12 -6.01
C ARG A 78 21.03 2.41 -6.80
N GLU A 79 20.04 2.69 -7.65
CA GLU A 79 20.03 3.90 -8.46
C GLU A 79 19.88 5.13 -7.56
N VAL A 80 20.68 6.16 -7.85
CA VAL A 80 20.51 7.46 -7.20
C VAL A 80 19.42 8.23 -7.93
N VAL A 81 18.24 8.28 -7.32
CA VAL A 81 17.10 9.02 -7.84
C VAL A 81 17.12 10.43 -7.27
N ASP A 82 17.07 11.42 -8.14
CA ASP A 82 17.05 12.83 -7.73
C ASP A 82 15.70 13.15 -7.02
N ARG A 83 15.78 13.44 -5.71
CA ARG A 83 14.64 13.77 -4.85
C ARG A 83 13.80 14.93 -5.39
N TYR A 84 14.39 15.90 -6.06
CA TYR A 84 13.71 17.11 -6.52
C TYR A 84 13.22 17.00 -7.95
N ARG A 85 13.97 16.36 -8.83
CA ARG A 85 13.66 16.23 -10.26
C ARG A 85 12.79 15.03 -10.58
N GLU A 86 12.98 13.91 -9.86
CA GLU A 86 12.26 12.65 -10.07
C GLU A 86 11.49 12.23 -8.80
N ARG A 87 10.85 13.18 -8.13
CA ARG A 87 10.15 12.96 -6.85
C ARG A 87 9.24 11.72 -6.83
N PRO A 88 8.38 11.42 -7.85
CA PRO A 88 7.57 10.21 -7.84
C PRO A 88 8.39 8.92 -7.80
N PHE A 89 9.51 8.86 -8.49
CA PHE A 89 10.42 7.71 -8.46
C PHE A 89 11.14 7.61 -7.13
N TRP A 90 11.57 8.73 -6.59
CA TRP A 90 12.21 8.76 -5.28
C TRP A 90 11.27 8.26 -4.18
N LEU A 91 10.00 8.72 -4.16
CA LEU A 91 8.98 8.25 -3.23
C LEU A 91 8.74 6.74 -3.37
N SER A 92 8.57 6.25 -4.60
CA SER A 92 8.41 4.83 -4.87
C SER A 92 9.63 4.01 -4.43
N GLN A 93 10.84 4.54 -4.61
CA GLN A 93 12.07 3.89 -4.16
C GLN A 93 12.12 3.76 -2.63
N GLN A 94 11.71 4.81 -1.89
CA GLN A 94 11.64 4.77 -0.43
C GLN A 94 10.62 3.72 0.04
N ALA A 95 9.42 3.71 -0.55
CA ALA A 95 8.40 2.72 -0.22
C ALA A 95 8.87 1.28 -0.46
N MET A 96 9.50 1.02 -1.61
CA MET A 96 10.01 -0.31 -1.97
C MET A 96 11.17 -0.74 -1.07
N ARG A 97 12.08 0.18 -0.71
CA ARG A 97 13.19 -0.09 0.21
C ARG A 97 12.67 -0.50 1.58
N THR A 98 11.77 0.28 2.16
CA THR A 98 11.15 -0.04 3.45
C THR A 98 10.39 -1.36 3.41
N ALA A 99 9.57 -1.59 2.37
CA ALA A 99 8.83 -2.83 2.23
C ALA A 99 9.76 -4.06 2.11
N ARG A 100 10.91 -3.92 1.44
CA ARG A 100 11.88 -5.01 1.30
C ARG A 100 12.67 -5.29 2.59
N GLU A 101 13.14 -4.23 3.26
CA GLU A 101 14.12 -4.32 4.35
C GLU A 101 13.45 -4.50 5.72
N ALA A 102 12.27 -3.89 5.92
CA ALA A 102 11.62 -3.83 7.23
C ALA A 102 10.29 -4.59 7.33
N ALA A 103 9.62 -4.93 6.22
CA ALA A 103 8.31 -5.56 6.29
C ALA A 103 8.40 -7.09 6.21
N ASP A 104 7.63 -7.78 7.05
CA ASP A 104 7.34 -9.21 6.94
C ASP A 104 6.12 -9.45 6.05
N VAL A 105 5.16 -8.52 6.06
CA VAL A 105 3.93 -8.54 5.28
C VAL A 105 3.68 -7.16 4.68
N VAL A 106 3.26 -7.11 3.44
CA VAL A 106 2.84 -5.86 2.78
C VAL A 106 1.34 -5.71 2.88
N LEU A 107 0.87 -4.62 3.49
CA LEU A 107 -0.53 -4.20 3.42
C LEU A 107 -0.66 -3.24 2.23
N TYR A 108 -1.37 -3.67 1.20
CA TYR A 108 -1.59 -2.86 0.00
C TYR A 108 -3.03 -2.36 -0.05
N LEU A 109 -3.18 -1.03 0.02
CA LEU A 109 -4.47 -0.37 0.07
C LEU A 109 -4.94 -0.01 -1.33
N VAL A 110 -6.16 -0.39 -1.69
CA VAL A 110 -6.83 -0.01 -2.93
C VAL A 110 -8.06 0.84 -2.65
N ASN A 111 -8.39 1.72 -3.59
CA ASN A 111 -9.63 2.46 -3.59
C ASN A 111 -10.73 1.57 -4.19
N ALA A 112 -11.61 1.01 -3.35
CA ALA A 112 -12.68 0.12 -3.80
C ALA A 112 -13.87 0.86 -4.45
N SER A 113 -13.86 2.20 -4.47
CA SER A 113 -14.83 2.98 -5.24
C SER A 113 -14.53 3.00 -6.74
N GLU A 114 -13.30 2.63 -7.13
CA GLU A 114 -12.90 2.49 -8.54
C GLU A 114 -13.27 1.11 -9.06
N ASP A 115 -13.64 1.02 -10.34
CA ASP A 115 -13.76 -0.28 -10.97
C ASP A 115 -12.37 -0.92 -11.06
N PRO A 116 -12.18 -2.18 -10.59
CA PRO A 116 -10.90 -2.86 -10.67
C PRO A 116 -10.31 -2.92 -12.09
N GLN A 117 -11.17 -2.94 -13.12
CA GLN A 117 -10.73 -2.96 -14.53
C GLN A 117 -10.21 -1.60 -15.01
N ASP A 118 -10.66 -0.52 -14.40
CA ASP A 118 -10.23 0.85 -14.72
C ASP A 118 -8.99 1.27 -13.94
N ALA A 119 -8.58 0.51 -12.93
CA ALA A 119 -7.39 0.74 -12.13
C ALA A 119 -6.09 0.39 -12.90
N GLY A 120 -5.80 1.13 -13.96
CA GLY A 120 -4.69 0.86 -14.89
C GLY A 120 -3.29 0.84 -14.26
N TYR A 121 -3.16 1.33 -13.02
CA TYR A 121 -1.92 1.27 -12.24
C TYR A 121 -1.74 -0.07 -11.52
N LEU A 122 -2.82 -0.81 -11.27
CA LEU A 122 -2.86 -1.97 -10.38
C LEU A 122 -1.93 -3.09 -10.85
N ASP A 123 -1.98 -3.44 -12.14
CA ASP A 123 -1.10 -4.48 -12.70
C ASP A 123 0.38 -4.11 -12.52
N ALA A 124 0.74 -2.86 -12.83
CA ALA A 124 2.11 -2.38 -12.70
C ALA A 124 2.59 -2.44 -11.24
N GLU A 125 1.75 -2.04 -10.29
CA GLU A 125 2.09 -2.06 -8.86
C GLU A 125 2.15 -3.48 -8.31
N MET A 126 1.24 -4.37 -8.69
CA MET A 126 1.30 -5.78 -8.30
C MET A 126 2.56 -6.47 -8.82
N GLN A 127 2.97 -6.21 -10.06
CA GLN A 127 4.22 -6.76 -10.59
C GLN A 127 5.45 -6.19 -9.87
N ILE A 128 5.43 -4.92 -9.48
CA ILE A 128 6.49 -4.34 -8.64
C ILE A 128 6.53 -5.02 -7.26
N LEU A 129 5.38 -5.22 -6.62
CA LEU A 129 5.28 -5.90 -5.31
C LEU A 129 5.72 -7.36 -5.39
N GLN A 130 5.48 -8.04 -6.51
CA GLN A 130 5.96 -9.41 -6.72
C GLN A 130 7.48 -9.54 -6.62
N TRP A 131 8.22 -8.51 -7.06
CA TRP A 131 9.69 -8.51 -6.93
C TRP A 131 10.20 -8.34 -5.49
N LEU A 132 9.33 -7.91 -4.55
CA LEU A 132 9.69 -7.81 -3.14
C LEU A 132 9.76 -9.18 -2.46
N ASP A 133 9.12 -10.19 -3.04
CA ASP A 133 9.02 -11.56 -2.47
C ASP A 133 8.45 -11.58 -1.05
N LYS A 134 7.42 -10.77 -0.82
CA LYS A 134 6.71 -10.65 0.46
C LYS A 134 5.23 -11.01 0.29
N PRO A 135 4.60 -11.64 1.29
CA PRO A 135 3.15 -11.82 1.27
C PRO A 135 2.44 -10.46 1.27
N VAL A 136 1.39 -10.36 0.46
CA VAL A 136 0.58 -9.15 0.30
C VAL A 136 -0.84 -9.40 0.79
N LEU A 137 -1.34 -8.53 1.65
CA LEU A 137 -2.76 -8.43 2.01
C LEU A 137 -3.33 -7.19 1.33
N ILE A 138 -4.39 -7.39 0.57
CA ILE A 138 -5.10 -6.29 -0.08
C ILE A 138 -6.16 -5.76 0.88
N LEU A 139 -6.18 -4.46 1.09
CA LEU A 139 -7.17 -3.78 1.91
C LEU A 139 -8.07 -2.95 1.00
N LEU A 140 -9.36 -3.30 0.94
CA LEU A 140 -10.37 -2.56 0.18
C LEU A 140 -10.81 -1.36 1.01
N ASN A 141 -10.42 -0.16 0.62
CA ASN A 141 -10.78 1.09 1.29
C ASN A 141 -11.77 1.91 0.45
N GLN A 142 -12.44 2.87 1.05
CA GLN A 142 -13.41 3.74 0.38
C GLN A 142 -14.60 2.96 -0.22
N MET A 143 -15.05 1.93 0.47
CA MET A 143 -16.19 1.11 0.06
C MET A 143 -17.53 1.83 0.14
N GLY A 144 -17.55 3.04 0.73
CA GLY A 144 -18.75 3.82 0.95
C GLY A 144 -19.59 3.33 2.15
N PRO A 145 -20.84 3.83 2.29
CA PRO A 145 -21.69 3.44 3.39
C PRO A 145 -21.98 1.93 3.37
N PRO A 146 -22.24 1.32 4.54
CA PRO A 146 -22.57 -0.11 4.62
C PRO A 146 -23.70 -0.49 3.68
N ARG A 147 -23.51 -1.56 2.91
CA ARG A 147 -24.45 -2.13 1.96
C ARG A 147 -24.93 -3.50 2.46
N PRO A 148 -25.99 -4.09 1.87
CA PRO A 148 -26.36 -5.47 2.15
C PRO A 148 -25.17 -6.41 1.99
N GLN A 149 -25.01 -7.38 2.89
CA GLN A 149 -23.85 -8.28 2.93
C GLN A 149 -23.55 -8.94 1.59
N ALA A 150 -24.59 -9.35 0.85
CA ALA A 150 -24.42 -9.98 -0.46
C ALA A 150 -23.74 -9.07 -1.51
N GLU A 151 -23.97 -7.76 -1.43
CA GLU A 151 -23.31 -6.80 -2.32
C GLU A 151 -21.85 -6.59 -1.93
N GLU A 152 -21.57 -6.57 -0.62
CA GLU A 152 -20.19 -6.45 -0.11
C GLU A 152 -19.37 -7.70 -0.44
N ASP A 153 -19.97 -8.88 -0.29
CA ASP A 153 -19.33 -10.15 -0.66
C ASP A 153 -19.08 -10.24 -2.18
N ALA A 154 -20.00 -9.71 -2.98
CA ALA A 154 -19.84 -9.65 -4.44
C ALA A 154 -18.68 -8.71 -4.82
N GLU A 155 -18.58 -7.55 -4.18
CA GLU A 155 -17.48 -6.61 -4.39
C GLU A 155 -16.12 -7.24 -4.00
N GLN A 156 -16.06 -7.84 -2.83
CA GLN A 156 -14.85 -8.53 -2.38
C GLN A 156 -14.45 -9.66 -3.33
N SER A 157 -15.43 -10.44 -3.79
CA SER A 157 -15.20 -11.54 -4.74
C SER A 157 -14.68 -11.04 -6.09
N ARG A 158 -15.15 -9.90 -6.56
CA ARG A 158 -14.68 -9.27 -7.80
C ARG A 158 -13.20 -8.90 -7.70
N TRP A 159 -12.78 -8.28 -6.60
CA TRP A 159 -11.39 -7.96 -6.33
C TRP A 159 -10.53 -9.21 -6.16
N GLN A 160 -11.04 -10.22 -5.45
CA GLN A 160 -10.34 -11.50 -5.29
C GLN A 160 -10.09 -12.19 -6.64
N ALA A 161 -11.09 -12.24 -7.51
CA ALA A 161 -10.97 -12.85 -8.83
C ALA A 161 -9.90 -12.13 -9.70
N LEU A 162 -9.90 -10.81 -9.70
CA LEU A 162 -8.91 -10.03 -10.44
C LEU A 162 -7.49 -10.26 -9.92
N LEU A 163 -7.32 -10.31 -8.61
CA LEU A 163 -6.02 -10.39 -7.96
C LEU A 163 -5.50 -11.83 -7.80
N ALA A 164 -6.31 -12.85 -8.11
CA ALA A 164 -5.94 -14.26 -8.01
C ALA A 164 -4.75 -14.65 -8.89
N VAL A 165 -4.46 -13.88 -9.93
CA VAL A 165 -3.31 -14.11 -10.82
C VAL A 165 -1.95 -13.79 -10.17
N TYR A 166 -1.96 -13.09 -9.02
CA TYR A 166 -0.75 -12.69 -8.31
C TYR A 166 -0.51 -13.59 -7.09
N PRO A 167 0.46 -14.52 -7.14
CA PRO A 167 0.63 -15.56 -6.12
C PRO A 167 1.05 -15.01 -4.73
N MET A 168 1.64 -13.80 -4.69
CA MET A 168 1.99 -13.15 -3.45
C MET A 168 0.77 -12.60 -2.70
N VAL A 169 -0.36 -12.35 -3.35
CA VAL A 169 -1.60 -11.91 -2.71
C VAL A 169 -2.21 -13.07 -1.92
N LYS A 170 -2.31 -12.89 -0.59
CA LYS A 170 -2.79 -13.94 0.31
C LYS A 170 -4.25 -13.75 0.71
N ARG A 171 -4.70 -12.51 0.84
CA ARG A 171 -6.09 -12.17 1.18
C ARG A 171 -6.49 -10.83 0.60
N VAL A 172 -7.79 -10.68 0.36
CA VAL A 172 -8.46 -9.41 0.10
C VAL A 172 -9.43 -9.17 1.27
N ILE A 173 -9.27 -8.07 1.96
CA ILE A 173 -9.97 -7.75 3.21
C ILE A 173 -10.73 -6.44 3.01
N PRO A 174 -12.07 -6.45 3.15
CA PRO A 174 -12.84 -5.23 3.17
C PRO A 174 -12.49 -4.43 4.44
N LEU A 175 -12.13 -3.17 4.24
CA LEU A 175 -11.79 -2.25 5.32
C LEU A 175 -12.12 -0.85 4.84
N ASP A 176 -12.88 -0.09 5.60
CA ASP A 176 -13.13 1.31 5.30
C ASP A 176 -12.64 2.18 6.46
N ALA A 177 -11.59 2.93 6.21
CA ALA A 177 -10.96 3.78 7.22
C ALA A 177 -11.87 4.92 7.73
N PHE A 178 -12.96 5.23 7.02
CA PHE A 178 -13.88 6.29 7.37
C PHE A 178 -15.20 5.81 7.99
N ALA A 179 -15.69 4.65 7.56
CA ALA A 179 -17.05 4.21 7.86
C ALA A 179 -17.12 2.94 8.73
N ARG A 180 -16.03 2.21 8.92
CA ARG A 180 -16.04 0.82 9.45
C ARG A 180 -14.92 0.50 10.43
N CYS A 181 -14.37 1.50 11.07
CA CYS A 181 -13.38 1.32 12.14
C CYS A 181 -14.04 1.36 13.49
#